data_2cf66a2564b849a1eb587f1ff2ba3bee
#
_entry.id   2cf66a2564b849a1eb587f1ff2ba3bee
#
_cell.length_a   1.000
_cell.length_b   1.000
_cell.length_c   1.000
_cell.angle_alpha   90.00
_cell.angle_beta   90.00
_cell.angle_gamma   90.00
#
_symmetry.space_group_name_H-M   'P 1'
#
loop_
_entity.id
_entity.type
_entity.pdbx_description
1 polymer ?
#
loop_
_entity_poly.entity_id
_entity_poly.type
_entity_poly.pdbx_seq_one_letter_code
_entity_poly.pdbx_strand_id
1 'polypeptide(L)'
;MYQEIALVNSEEEPDFTVRKRTLLIKFHSDIDHHNAVQIRMKADRLIERGDLRNVVFDFEEVHFMDSSGIGMIMGRYKQVIFHGGKIAACGVSNEVDRILKISGLYRVMDKFDSAEDAIEAISQRTGGR
;
A
#
# COMPACT_ATOMS: atom_id res chain seq x y z
N MET A 1 -0.62 -31.26 0.93
CA MET A 1 -1.63 -30.52 0.25
C MET A 1 -1.69 -29.08 0.63
N TYR A 2 -1.96 -28.82 1.88
CA TYR A 2 -2.04 -27.43 2.32
C TYR A 2 -0.76 -26.70 2.14
N GLN A 3 0.33 -27.39 2.39
CA GLN A 3 1.64 -26.76 2.28
C GLN A 3 1.91 -26.30 0.86
N GLU A 4 1.47 -27.10 -0.10
CA GLU A 4 1.70 -26.77 -1.48
C GLU A 4 0.98 -25.49 -1.87
N ILE A 5 -0.24 -25.35 -1.39
CA ILE A 5 -1.03 -24.17 -1.69
C ILE A 5 -0.36 -22.95 -1.05
N ALA A 6 0.08 -23.10 0.18
CA ALA A 6 0.72 -22.00 0.88
C ALA A 6 2.00 -21.56 0.17
N LEU A 7 2.78 -22.53 -0.33
CA LEU A 7 4.02 -22.19 -1.00
C LEU A 7 3.77 -21.45 -2.31
N VAL A 8 2.76 -21.88 -3.06
CA VAL A 8 2.42 -21.21 -4.30
C VAL A 8 2.03 -19.77 -4.04
N ASN A 9 1.22 -19.57 -3.00
CA ASN A 9 0.75 -18.23 -2.68
C ASN A 9 1.84 -17.35 -2.13
N SER A 10 2.81 -17.93 -1.45
CA SER A 10 3.83 -17.12 -0.79
C SER A 10 4.67 -16.31 -1.76
N GLU A 11 4.81 -16.80 -3.00
CA GLU A 11 5.58 -16.06 -3.99
C GLU A 11 4.86 -14.82 -4.47
N GLU A 12 3.54 -14.79 -4.33
CA GLU A 12 2.74 -13.66 -4.76
C GLU A 12 2.38 -12.73 -3.62
N GLU A 13 2.77 -13.09 -2.41
CA GLU A 13 2.44 -12.25 -1.26
C GLU A 13 3.26 -10.97 -1.31
N PRO A 14 2.66 -9.88 -0.87
CA PRO A 14 3.39 -8.61 -0.85
C PRO A 14 4.53 -8.64 0.16
N ASP A 15 5.51 -7.81 -0.09
CA ASP A 15 6.55 -7.54 0.89
C ASP A 15 6.13 -6.37 1.75
N PHE A 16 6.26 -6.52 3.06
CA PHE A 16 5.95 -5.47 4.02
C PHE A 16 7.24 -5.05 4.69
N THR A 17 7.62 -3.79 4.52
CA THR A 17 8.87 -3.28 5.04
C THR A 17 8.59 -1.99 5.81
N VAL A 18 9.35 -1.75 6.89
CA VAL A 18 9.15 -0.56 7.70
C VAL A 18 10.40 0.32 7.63
N ARG A 19 10.21 1.58 7.29
CA ARG A 19 11.29 2.57 7.28
C ARG A 19 10.71 3.91 7.68
N LYS A 20 11.37 4.59 8.63
CA LYS A 20 10.99 5.94 9.04
C LYS A 20 9.52 6.03 9.41
N ARG A 21 9.04 5.05 10.19
CA ARG A 21 7.67 4.97 10.66
C ARG A 21 6.68 4.89 9.49
N THR A 22 7.15 4.41 8.36
CA THR A 22 6.34 4.24 7.16
C THR A 22 6.29 2.77 6.80
N LEU A 23 5.10 2.26 6.53
CA LEU A 23 4.93 0.90 6.06
C LEU A 23 4.97 0.94 4.53
N LEU A 24 5.93 0.21 3.96
CA LEU A 24 6.01 0.05 2.52
C LEU A 24 5.42 -1.31 2.17
N ILE A 25 4.40 -1.31 1.32
CA ILE A 25 3.79 -2.55 0.84
C ILE A 25 4.09 -2.65 -0.64
N LYS A 26 4.95 -3.61 -1.00
CA LYS A 26 5.26 -3.86 -2.39
C LYS A 26 4.47 -5.07 -2.86
N PHE A 27 3.59 -4.84 -3.83
CA PHE A 27 2.75 -5.91 -4.36
C PHE A 27 3.49 -6.68 -5.43
N HIS A 28 3.27 -7.99 -5.47
CA HIS A 28 3.88 -8.86 -6.48
C HIS A 28 2.87 -9.48 -7.41
N SER A 29 1.62 -9.06 -7.30
CA SER A 29 0.57 -9.54 -8.19
C SER A 29 -0.54 -8.50 -8.22
N ASP A 30 -1.47 -8.71 -9.14
CA ASP A 30 -2.66 -7.86 -9.19
C ASP A 30 -3.46 -8.02 -7.91
N ILE A 31 -4.24 -7.00 -7.60
CA ILE A 31 -4.98 -6.98 -6.34
C ILE A 31 -6.46 -7.20 -6.60
N ASP A 32 -7.01 -8.24 -5.99
CA ASP A 32 -8.41 -8.58 -6.16
C ASP A 32 -8.99 -8.94 -4.79
N HIS A 33 -10.25 -9.37 -4.80
CA HIS A 33 -10.93 -9.67 -3.54
C HIS A 33 -10.33 -10.87 -2.82
N HIS A 34 -9.58 -11.72 -3.52
CA HIS A 34 -8.97 -12.88 -2.87
C HIS A 34 -7.80 -12.48 -1.99
N ASN A 35 -6.97 -11.54 -2.45
CA ASN A 35 -5.79 -11.18 -1.67
C ASN A 35 -5.94 -9.89 -0.88
N ALA A 36 -6.91 -9.04 -1.22
CA ALA A 36 -7.07 -7.75 -0.55
C ALA A 36 -7.33 -7.91 0.95
N VAL A 37 -8.10 -8.92 1.34
CA VAL A 37 -8.43 -9.12 2.75
C VAL A 37 -7.18 -9.44 3.56
N GLN A 38 -6.33 -10.33 3.04
CA GLN A 38 -5.13 -10.72 3.75
C GLN A 38 -4.13 -9.57 3.82
N ILE A 39 -4.03 -8.80 2.74
CA ILE A 39 -3.17 -7.62 2.74
C ILE A 39 -3.65 -6.65 3.82
N ARG A 40 -4.95 -6.40 3.87
CA ARG A 40 -5.52 -5.50 4.86
C ARG A 40 -5.22 -5.97 6.28
N MET A 41 -5.45 -7.24 6.54
CA MET A 41 -5.26 -7.76 7.90
C MET A 41 -3.82 -7.64 8.35
N LYS A 42 -2.88 -7.93 7.46
CA LYS A 42 -1.48 -7.83 7.83
C LYS A 42 -1.06 -6.37 8.00
N ALA A 43 -1.52 -5.50 7.11
CA ALA A 43 -1.21 -4.08 7.21
C ALA A 43 -1.76 -3.50 8.51
N ASP A 44 -3.00 -3.85 8.86
CA ASP A 44 -3.61 -3.37 10.11
C ASP A 44 -2.75 -3.73 11.31
N ARG A 45 -2.33 -4.99 11.38
CA ARG A 45 -1.51 -5.43 12.51
C ARG A 45 -0.20 -4.68 12.59
N LEU A 46 0.46 -4.51 11.46
CA LEU A 46 1.76 -3.85 11.45
C LEU A 46 1.64 -2.38 11.82
N ILE A 47 0.62 -1.71 11.33
CA ILE A 47 0.42 -0.29 11.65
C ILE A 47 0.14 -0.13 13.14
N GLU A 48 -0.71 -0.97 13.69
CA GLU A 48 -1.08 -0.85 15.10
C GLU A 48 0.08 -1.18 16.03
N ARG A 49 0.79 -2.28 15.73
CA ARG A 49 1.87 -2.71 16.60
C ARG A 49 3.09 -1.84 16.49
N GLY A 50 3.38 -1.38 15.28
CA GLY A 50 4.60 -0.65 15.00
C GLY A 50 4.51 0.84 15.22
N ASP A 51 3.35 1.34 15.59
CA ASP A 51 3.16 2.76 15.74
C ASP A 51 3.56 3.46 14.45
N LEU A 52 3.13 2.90 13.34
CA LEU A 52 3.49 3.42 12.02
C LEU A 52 2.58 4.56 11.66
N ARG A 53 3.14 5.53 10.98
CA ARG A 53 2.45 6.77 10.69
C ARG A 53 1.96 6.87 9.26
N ASN A 54 2.74 6.33 8.31
CA ASN A 54 2.46 6.49 6.90
C ASN A 54 2.46 5.15 6.20
N VAL A 55 1.83 5.09 5.01
CA VAL A 55 1.84 3.88 4.18
C VAL A 55 2.16 4.26 2.76
N VAL A 56 3.09 3.53 2.15
CA VAL A 56 3.43 3.65 0.73
C VAL A 56 3.06 2.35 0.03
N PHE A 57 2.33 2.46 -1.06
CA PHE A 57 1.94 1.32 -1.89
C PHE A 57 2.78 1.31 -3.15
N ASP A 58 3.54 0.23 -3.35
CA ASP A 58 4.40 0.09 -4.52
C ASP A 58 3.72 -0.81 -5.53
N PHE A 59 3.31 -0.22 -6.65
CA PHE A 59 2.53 -0.88 -7.69
C PHE A 59 3.38 -1.33 -8.87
N GLU A 60 4.70 -1.39 -8.71
CA GLU A 60 5.57 -1.66 -9.86
C GLU A 60 5.20 -2.94 -10.59
N GLU A 61 4.76 -3.95 -9.85
CA GLU A 61 4.42 -5.25 -10.44
C GLU A 61 2.92 -5.47 -10.55
N VAL A 62 2.13 -4.41 -10.45
CA VAL A 62 0.67 -4.50 -10.53
C VAL A 62 0.20 -3.95 -11.85
N HIS A 63 -0.65 -4.74 -12.54
CA HIS A 63 -1.24 -4.30 -13.80
C HIS A 63 -2.71 -3.97 -13.66
N PHE A 64 -3.35 -4.52 -12.65
CA PHE A 64 -4.79 -4.30 -12.46
C PHE A 64 -5.14 -4.47 -10.99
N MET A 65 -6.21 -3.76 -10.60
CA MET A 65 -6.76 -3.93 -9.26
C MET A 65 -8.26 -3.65 -9.33
N ASP A 66 -9.04 -4.45 -8.62
CA ASP A 66 -10.48 -4.26 -8.61
C ASP A 66 -10.88 -3.39 -7.41
N SER A 67 -12.20 -3.27 -7.19
CA SER A 67 -12.70 -2.40 -6.14
C SER A 67 -12.26 -2.84 -4.73
N SER A 68 -11.93 -4.11 -4.56
CA SER A 68 -11.43 -4.58 -3.26
C SER A 68 -10.08 -3.95 -2.95
N GLY A 69 -9.23 -3.81 -3.97
CA GLY A 69 -7.95 -3.12 -3.79
C GLY A 69 -8.13 -1.67 -3.44
N ILE A 70 -9.06 -1.00 -4.13
CA ILE A 70 -9.35 0.39 -3.84
C ILE A 70 -9.81 0.54 -2.39
N GLY A 71 -10.70 -0.35 -1.94
CA GLY A 71 -11.18 -0.31 -0.56
C GLY A 71 -10.08 -0.57 0.45
N MET A 72 -9.18 -1.49 0.12
CA MET A 72 -8.06 -1.79 1.00
C MET A 72 -7.16 -0.54 1.17
N ILE A 73 -6.89 0.16 0.09
CA ILE A 73 -6.07 1.37 0.15
C ILE A 73 -6.78 2.46 0.94
N MET A 74 -8.06 2.67 0.67
CA MET A 74 -8.83 3.70 1.36
C MET A 74 -8.93 3.40 2.85
N GLY A 75 -9.03 2.14 3.23
CA GLY A 75 -9.06 1.76 4.63
C GLY A 75 -7.75 2.10 5.34
N ARG A 76 -6.64 1.93 4.65
CA ARG A 76 -5.34 2.32 5.24
C ARG A 76 -5.24 3.82 5.40
N TYR A 77 -5.77 4.56 4.43
CA TYR A 77 -5.82 6.01 4.56
C TYR A 77 -6.58 6.42 5.82
N LYS A 78 -7.77 5.85 6.00
CA LYS A 78 -8.57 6.19 7.17
C LYS A 78 -7.86 5.82 8.47
N GLN A 79 -7.10 4.74 8.42
CA GLN A 79 -6.39 4.27 9.61
C GLN A 79 -5.29 5.24 10.03
N VAL A 80 -4.54 5.80 9.07
CA VAL A 80 -3.39 6.64 9.42
C VAL A 80 -3.75 8.11 9.54
N ILE A 81 -4.84 8.56 8.92
CA ILE A 81 -5.15 9.98 8.91
C ILE A 81 -5.42 10.51 10.32
N PHE A 82 -5.96 9.69 11.20
CA PHE A 82 -6.24 10.11 12.58
C PHE A 82 -4.98 10.44 13.35
N HIS A 83 -3.85 9.92 12.93
CA HIS A 83 -2.57 10.17 13.59
C HIS A 83 -1.73 11.15 12.81
N GLY A 84 -2.34 11.85 11.85
CA GLY A 84 -1.62 12.80 11.04
C GLY A 84 -0.77 12.16 9.96
N GLY A 85 -1.05 10.89 9.65
CA GLY A 85 -0.29 10.18 8.64
C GLY A 85 -0.76 10.44 7.23
N LYS A 86 -0.01 9.90 6.29
CA LYS A 86 -0.28 10.07 4.87
C LYS A 86 -0.10 8.75 4.15
N ILE A 87 -0.71 8.66 2.97
CA ILE A 87 -0.45 7.52 2.09
C ILE A 87 0.10 8.03 0.77
N ALA A 88 0.84 7.18 0.07
CA ALA A 88 1.43 7.52 -1.21
C ALA A 88 1.50 6.27 -2.08
N ALA A 89 1.59 6.50 -3.39
CA ALA A 89 1.74 5.43 -4.37
C ALA A 89 3.03 5.64 -5.14
N CYS A 90 3.66 4.55 -5.58
CA CYS A 90 4.82 4.64 -6.46
C CYS A 90 4.79 3.49 -7.45
N GLY A 91 5.59 3.63 -8.50
CA GLY A 91 5.70 2.58 -9.52
C GLY A 91 4.42 2.33 -10.30
N VAL A 92 3.63 3.36 -10.52
CA VAL A 92 2.28 3.21 -11.07
C VAL A 92 2.35 3.11 -12.59
N SER A 93 1.79 2.01 -13.14
CA SER A 93 1.66 1.86 -14.59
C SER A 93 0.53 2.73 -15.10
N ASN A 94 0.44 2.85 -16.43
CA ASN A 94 -0.66 3.62 -17.02
C ASN A 94 -2.02 3.04 -16.65
N GLU A 95 -2.11 1.72 -16.60
CA GLU A 95 -3.38 1.06 -16.27
C GLU A 95 -3.78 1.34 -14.84
N VAL A 96 -2.83 1.19 -13.91
CA VAL A 96 -3.12 1.45 -12.50
C VAL A 96 -3.39 2.93 -12.27
N ASP A 97 -2.65 3.79 -12.98
CA ASP A 97 -2.85 5.23 -12.86
C ASP A 97 -4.29 5.61 -13.18
N ARG A 98 -4.84 5.01 -14.23
CA ARG A 98 -6.23 5.28 -14.60
C ARG A 98 -7.19 4.85 -13.50
N ILE A 99 -6.94 3.69 -12.91
CA ILE A 99 -7.78 3.19 -11.83
C ILE A 99 -7.73 4.15 -10.63
N LEU A 100 -6.54 4.60 -10.27
CA LEU A 100 -6.37 5.50 -9.15
C LEU A 100 -7.07 6.84 -9.40
N LYS A 101 -7.01 7.33 -10.63
CA LYS A 101 -7.69 8.58 -10.97
C LYS A 101 -9.21 8.43 -10.89
N ILE A 102 -9.73 7.41 -11.53
CA ILE A 102 -11.18 7.22 -11.61
C ILE A 102 -11.76 6.96 -10.23
N SER A 103 -11.06 6.24 -9.40
CA SER A 103 -11.55 5.92 -8.06
C SER A 103 -11.49 7.11 -7.11
N GLY A 104 -10.79 8.17 -7.49
CA GLY A 104 -10.65 9.33 -6.62
C GLY A 104 -9.54 9.21 -5.59
N LEU A 105 -8.74 8.15 -5.66
CA LEU A 105 -7.70 7.94 -4.66
C LEU A 105 -6.62 9.02 -4.67
N TYR A 106 -6.40 9.65 -5.81
CA TYR A 106 -5.40 10.73 -5.86
C TYR A 106 -5.81 11.97 -5.08
N ARG A 107 -7.03 12.01 -4.59
CA ARG A 107 -7.43 13.10 -3.71
C ARG A 107 -6.80 12.98 -2.33
N VAL A 108 -6.42 11.77 -1.95
CA VAL A 108 -5.86 11.52 -0.62
C VAL A 108 -4.47 10.89 -0.68
N MET A 109 -3.92 10.73 -1.89
CA MET A 109 -2.68 9.99 -2.06
C MET A 109 -1.84 10.66 -3.13
N ASP A 110 -0.57 10.95 -2.82
CA ASP A 110 0.36 11.47 -3.81
C ASP A 110 1.06 10.34 -4.53
N LYS A 111 1.56 10.64 -5.73
CA LYS A 111 2.23 9.65 -6.56
C LYS A 111 3.70 10.02 -6.73
N PHE A 112 4.56 9.02 -6.66
CA PHE A 112 6.00 9.19 -6.81
C PHE A 112 6.55 8.15 -7.76
N ASP A 113 7.76 8.40 -8.28
CA ASP A 113 8.37 7.47 -9.22
C ASP A 113 8.87 6.21 -8.54
N SER A 114 9.40 6.34 -7.33
CA SER A 114 10.00 5.20 -6.64
C SER A 114 9.56 5.17 -5.19
N ALA A 115 9.74 4.00 -4.58
CA ALA A 115 9.44 3.84 -3.17
C ALA A 115 10.30 4.75 -2.31
N GLU A 116 11.57 4.92 -2.69
CA GLU A 116 12.46 5.77 -1.93
C GLU A 116 12.02 7.22 -1.96
N ASP A 117 11.63 7.70 -3.15
CA ASP A 117 11.12 9.06 -3.26
C ASP A 117 9.88 9.25 -2.41
N ALA A 118 8.98 8.26 -2.44
CA ALA A 118 7.74 8.36 -1.68
C ALA A 118 8.00 8.41 -0.19
N ILE A 119 8.84 7.51 0.31
CA ILE A 119 9.13 7.43 1.73
C ILE A 119 9.80 8.72 2.20
N GLU A 120 10.75 9.21 1.41
CA GLU A 120 11.46 10.42 1.78
C GLU A 120 10.51 11.62 1.87
N ALA A 121 9.67 11.79 0.86
CA ALA A 121 8.75 12.94 0.82
C ALA A 121 7.76 12.90 1.97
N ILE A 122 7.20 11.73 2.22
CA ILE A 122 6.16 11.55 3.22
C ILE A 122 6.73 11.73 4.63
N SER A 123 7.94 11.21 4.84
CA SER A 123 8.57 11.25 6.15
C SER A 123 9.02 12.65 6.52
N GLN A 124 9.52 13.40 5.57
CA GLN A 124 9.98 14.76 5.85
C GLN A 124 8.83 15.64 6.28
N ARG A 125 7.66 15.45 5.68
CA ARG A 125 6.53 16.30 6.01
C ARG A 125 6.06 16.12 7.43
N THR A 126 6.20 14.91 7.96
CA THR A 126 5.79 14.66 9.33
C THR A 126 6.80 15.19 10.31
N GLY A 127 8.04 15.31 9.91
CA GLY A 127 9.06 15.81 10.80
C GLY A 127 9.14 17.31 10.86
N GLY A 128 8.44 17.97 9.99
CA GLY A 128 8.58 19.41 9.83
C GLY A 128 7.95 20.23 10.92
N ARG A 129 7.40 19.64 11.88
CA ARG A 129 6.83 20.50 12.86
C ARG A 129 6.62 19.87 14.02
#